data_7728cb3e0f656dc0e0342b219142b3f5
#
_entry.id   7728cb3e0f656dc0e0342b219142b3f5
#
_cell.length_a   1.000
_cell.length_b   1.000
_cell.length_c   1.000
_cell.angle_alpha   90.00
_cell.angle_beta   90.00
_cell.angle_gamma   90.00
#
_symmetry.space_group_name_H-M   'P 1'
#
loop_
_entity.id
_entity.type
_entity.pdbx_description
1 polymer ?
#
loop_
_entity_poly.entity_id
_entity_poly.type
_entity_poly.pdbx_seq_one_letter_code
_entity_poly.pdbx_strand_id
1 'polypeptide(L)'
;WIFNIFLVWMATGFSHGAAWNFILWGLMYAVLLLIEKAWLLPYLKKHKIVGHLHVLFFVLIGFVLFDASSVADFWDCIVSMFGGGQIKPVTTESLYYLKSYAGIILTAVIGATPLPVRLYGRLQKKKGLKQTLDIAEILLLVMLLLLCVAFLVDGSFNPFLYFRF
;
A
#
# COMPACT_ATOMS: atom_id res chain seq x y z
N TRP A 1 5.30 -23.46 11.69
CA TRP A 1 5.05 -22.29 10.81
C TRP A 1 4.23 -21.18 11.50
N ILE A 2 3.26 -21.53 12.40
CA ILE A 2 2.49 -20.54 13.20
C ILE A 2 3.44 -19.64 13.97
N PHE A 3 4.35 -20.24 14.73
CA PHE A 3 5.35 -19.50 15.51
C PHE A 3 6.20 -18.55 14.64
N ASN A 4 6.62 -19.01 13.45
CA ASN A 4 7.42 -18.19 12.57
C ASN A 4 6.64 -16.97 12.02
N ILE A 5 5.38 -17.16 11.61
CA ILE A 5 4.53 -16.03 11.16
C ILE A 5 4.35 -15.03 12.29
N PHE A 6 4.00 -15.51 13.48
CA PHE A 6 3.81 -14.65 14.63
C PHE A 6 5.09 -13.89 14.99
N LEU A 7 6.23 -14.60 15.08
CA LEU A 7 7.52 -14.00 15.43
C LEU A 7 7.93 -12.93 14.40
N VAL A 8 7.83 -13.22 13.11
CA VAL A 8 8.22 -12.28 12.04
C VAL A 8 7.36 -11.02 12.09
N TRP A 9 6.04 -11.16 12.19
CA TRP A 9 5.15 -9.99 12.19
C TRP A 9 5.23 -9.18 13.49
N MET A 10 5.43 -9.83 14.63
CA MET A 10 5.69 -9.12 15.88
C MET A 10 7.02 -8.37 15.83
N ALA A 11 8.09 -9.01 15.33
CA ALA A 11 9.38 -8.35 15.15
C ALA A 11 9.27 -7.17 14.15
N THR A 12 8.49 -7.34 13.07
CA THR A 12 8.21 -6.26 12.12
C THR A 12 7.48 -5.10 12.79
N GLY A 13 6.44 -5.36 13.57
CA GLY A 13 5.75 -4.33 14.34
C GLY A 13 6.70 -3.57 15.27
N PHE A 14 7.49 -4.29 16.06
CA PHE A 14 8.50 -3.69 16.96
C PHE A 14 9.58 -2.89 16.22
N SER A 15 9.97 -3.29 15.02
CA SER A 15 10.98 -2.56 14.24
C SER A 15 10.51 -1.17 13.79
N HIS A 16 9.20 -0.94 13.74
CA HIS A 16 8.59 0.37 13.43
C HIS A 16 8.45 1.29 14.65
N GLY A 17 8.58 0.74 15.85
CA GLY A 17 8.51 1.50 17.11
C GLY A 17 7.85 0.68 18.23
N ALA A 18 8.05 1.15 19.46
CA ALA A 18 7.49 0.50 20.66
C ALA A 18 6.05 0.95 20.98
N ALA A 19 5.41 1.74 20.11
CA ALA A 19 4.05 2.19 20.32
C ALA A 19 3.03 1.07 20.01
N TRP A 20 1.92 1.09 20.72
CA TRP A 20 0.90 0.04 20.63
C TRP A 20 0.28 -0.12 19.25
N ASN A 21 0.14 0.95 18.48
CA ASN A 21 -0.35 0.89 17.11
C ASN A 21 0.51 -0.02 16.21
N PHE A 22 1.84 0.05 16.31
CA PHE A 22 2.74 -0.80 15.52
C PHE A 22 2.68 -2.27 15.96
N ILE A 23 2.59 -2.51 17.27
CA ILE A 23 2.46 -3.86 17.81
C ILE A 23 1.13 -4.50 17.37
N LEU A 24 0.03 -3.76 17.49
CA LEU A 24 -1.30 -4.22 17.05
C LEU A 24 -1.36 -4.40 15.53
N TRP A 25 -0.70 -3.54 14.77
CA TRP A 25 -0.57 -3.67 13.32
C TRP A 25 0.14 -4.96 12.92
N GLY A 26 1.29 -5.26 13.52
CA GLY A 26 1.99 -6.52 13.31
C GLY A 26 1.16 -7.73 13.72
N LEU A 27 0.50 -7.68 14.87
CA LEU A 27 -0.39 -8.73 15.35
C LEU A 27 -1.58 -8.95 14.40
N MET A 28 -2.20 -7.90 13.90
CA MET A 28 -3.29 -7.97 12.93
C MET A 28 -2.88 -8.77 11.69
N TYR A 29 -1.73 -8.45 11.10
CA TYR A 29 -1.25 -9.19 9.92
C TYR A 29 -0.85 -10.63 10.24
N ALA A 30 -0.26 -10.88 11.42
CA ALA A 30 0.02 -12.24 11.87
C ALA A 30 -1.26 -13.08 11.92
N VAL A 31 -2.30 -12.58 12.57
CA VAL A 31 -3.60 -13.26 12.69
C VAL A 31 -4.26 -13.45 11.32
N LEU A 32 -4.28 -12.43 10.48
CA LEU A 32 -4.83 -12.53 9.13
C LEU A 32 -4.16 -13.63 8.31
N LEU A 33 -2.83 -13.65 8.27
CA LEU A 33 -2.08 -14.68 7.53
C LEU A 33 -2.29 -16.09 8.10
N LEU A 34 -2.46 -16.21 9.41
CA LEU A 34 -2.79 -17.50 10.03
C LEU A 34 -4.19 -17.97 9.60
N ILE A 35 -5.19 -17.09 9.61
CA ILE A 35 -6.56 -17.39 9.17
C ILE A 35 -6.56 -17.72 7.67
N GLU A 36 -5.91 -16.91 6.84
CA GLU A 36 -5.82 -17.16 5.40
C GLU A 36 -5.20 -18.53 5.12
N LYS A 37 -4.07 -18.82 5.73
CA LYS A 37 -3.35 -20.07 5.50
C LYS A 37 -4.10 -21.30 6.05
N ALA A 38 -4.83 -21.14 7.15
CA ALA A 38 -5.55 -22.24 7.78
C ALA A 38 -6.73 -22.74 6.91
N TRP A 39 -7.53 -21.83 6.37
CA TRP A 39 -8.79 -22.21 5.69
C TRP A 39 -9.27 -21.23 4.63
N LEU A 40 -8.91 -19.95 4.67
CA LEU A 40 -9.47 -18.93 3.77
C LEU A 40 -8.80 -18.94 2.37
N LEU A 41 -7.53 -19.31 2.29
CA LEU A 41 -6.73 -19.25 1.06
C LEU A 41 -7.33 -20.02 -0.13
N PRO A 42 -7.88 -21.25 0.03
CA PRO A 42 -8.49 -21.96 -1.09
C PRO A 42 -9.70 -21.23 -1.65
N TYR A 43 -10.52 -20.60 -0.78
CA TYR A 43 -11.68 -19.82 -1.17
C TYR A 43 -11.27 -18.53 -1.92
N LEU A 44 -10.29 -17.78 -1.39
CA LEU A 44 -9.80 -16.55 -2.03
C LEU A 44 -9.15 -16.82 -3.39
N LYS A 45 -8.43 -17.93 -3.52
CA LYS A 45 -7.84 -18.35 -4.81
C LYS A 45 -8.91 -18.67 -5.86
N LYS A 46 -10.02 -19.27 -5.45
CA LYS A 46 -11.15 -19.58 -6.34
C LYS A 46 -11.90 -18.31 -6.76
N HIS A 47 -12.04 -17.34 -5.87
CA HIS A 47 -12.78 -16.09 -6.10
C HIS A 47 -11.83 -14.89 -6.13
N LYS A 48 -11.16 -14.67 -7.27
CA LYS A 48 -10.11 -13.64 -7.41
C LYS A 48 -10.55 -12.23 -7.02
N ILE A 49 -11.78 -11.83 -7.36
CA ILE A 49 -12.31 -10.49 -7.01
C ILE A 49 -12.43 -10.37 -5.49
N VAL A 50 -12.98 -11.38 -4.83
CA VAL A 50 -13.09 -11.41 -3.36
C VAL A 50 -11.69 -11.35 -2.73
N GLY A 51 -10.71 -12.08 -3.28
CA GLY A 51 -9.33 -12.02 -2.84
C GLY A 51 -8.71 -10.62 -2.95
N HIS A 52 -8.96 -9.90 -4.04
CA HIS A 52 -8.48 -8.52 -4.18
C HIS A 52 -9.17 -7.56 -3.19
N LEU A 53 -10.48 -7.68 -3.04
CA LEU A 53 -11.23 -6.86 -2.08
C LEU A 53 -10.80 -7.13 -0.65
N HIS A 54 -10.57 -8.39 -0.29
CA HIS A 54 -10.05 -8.80 1.01
C HIS A 54 -8.70 -8.14 1.30
N VAL A 55 -7.74 -8.26 0.39
CA VAL A 55 -6.41 -7.64 0.56
C VAL A 55 -6.53 -6.13 0.65
N LEU A 56 -7.26 -5.47 -0.25
CA LEU A 56 -7.44 -4.01 -0.22
C LEU A 56 -8.07 -3.54 1.08
N PHE A 57 -9.10 -4.23 1.56
CA PHE A 57 -9.77 -3.88 2.80
C PHE A 57 -8.81 -3.93 4.00
N PHE A 58 -8.09 -5.05 4.17
CA PHE A 58 -7.18 -5.18 5.31
C PHE A 58 -5.93 -4.32 5.19
N VAL A 59 -5.46 -4.02 3.98
CA VAL A 59 -4.38 -3.05 3.76
C VAL A 59 -4.83 -1.65 4.18
N LEU A 60 -6.04 -1.21 3.80
CA LEU A 60 -6.57 0.09 4.22
C LEU A 60 -6.72 0.18 5.75
N ILE A 61 -7.33 -0.83 6.39
CA ILE A 61 -7.43 -0.89 7.85
C ILE A 61 -6.04 -0.89 8.50
N GLY A 62 -5.10 -1.62 7.91
CA GLY A 62 -3.71 -1.66 8.38
C GLY A 62 -3.03 -0.30 8.34
N PHE A 63 -3.22 0.49 7.28
CA PHE A 63 -2.69 1.86 7.21
C PHE A 63 -3.31 2.79 8.24
N VAL A 64 -4.63 2.70 8.47
CA VAL A 64 -5.30 3.49 9.50
C VAL A 64 -4.75 3.14 10.89
N LEU A 65 -4.56 1.85 11.19
CA LEU A 65 -3.99 1.40 12.44
C LEU A 65 -2.53 1.84 12.63
N PHE A 66 -1.76 1.81 11.55
CA PHE A 66 -0.35 2.20 11.54
C PHE A 66 -0.17 3.71 11.81
N ASP A 67 -1.02 4.55 11.23
CA ASP A 67 -0.95 6.02 11.35
C ASP A 67 -1.62 6.56 12.62
N ALA A 68 -2.46 5.77 13.28
CA ALA A 68 -3.19 6.17 14.47
C ALA A 68 -2.25 6.47 15.64
N SER A 69 -2.50 7.59 16.34
CA SER A 69 -1.73 7.98 17.53
C SER A 69 -2.11 7.16 18.77
N SER A 70 -3.31 6.60 18.77
CA SER A 70 -3.85 5.76 19.86
C SER A 70 -4.90 4.77 19.33
N VAL A 71 -5.26 3.80 20.16
CA VAL A 71 -6.35 2.85 19.84
C VAL A 71 -7.70 3.57 19.73
N ALA A 72 -7.93 4.61 20.52
CA ALA A 72 -9.14 5.42 20.42
C ALA A 72 -9.21 6.16 19.09
N ASP A 73 -8.12 6.81 18.71
CA ASP A 73 -7.98 7.52 17.43
C ASP A 73 -8.20 6.57 16.22
N PHE A 74 -7.67 5.35 16.29
CA PHE A 74 -7.95 4.32 15.30
C PHE A 74 -9.44 4.05 15.16
N TRP A 75 -10.16 3.86 16.27
CA TRP A 75 -11.61 3.59 16.24
C TRP A 75 -12.40 4.77 15.72
N ASP A 76 -12.04 6.00 16.10
CA ASP A 76 -12.68 7.22 15.61
C ASP A 76 -12.50 7.38 14.09
N CYS A 77 -11.32 7.05 13.59
CA CYS A 77 -11.04 7.02 12.16
C CYS A 77 -11.89 5.97 11.43
N ILE A 78 -11.95 4.73 11.95
CA ILE A 78 -12.75 3.64 11.38
C ILE A 78 -14.24 4.02 11.36
N VAL A 79 -14.77 4.52 12.47
CA VAL A 79 -16.17 4.96 12.57
C VAL A 79 -16.48 6.06 11.54
N SER A 80 -15.55 7.02 11.40
CA SER A 80 -15.69 8.10 10.42
C SER A 80 -15.67 7.61 8.97
N MET A 81 -14.82 6.63 8.64
CA MET A 81 -14.76 6.02 7.30
C MET A 81 -16.06 5.33 6.88
N PHE A 82 -16.82 4.78 7.86
CA PHE A 82 -18.12 4.14 7.61
C PHE A 82 -19.32 5.06 7.84
N GLY A 83 -19.09 6.39 7.89
CA GLY A 83 -20.16 7.38 8.00
C GLY A 83 -20.68 7.57 9.43
N GLY A 84 -20.00 7.02 10.43
CA GLY A 84 -20.24 7.33 11.83
C GLY A 84 -19.59 8.67 12.17
N GLY A 85 -20.28 9.51 12.93
CA GLY A 85 -19.79 10.85 13.31
C GLY A 85 -20.39 11.96 12.46
N GLN A 86 -19.97 13.21 12.76
CA GLN A 86 -20.52 14.42 12.10
C GLN A 86 -19.77 14.81 10.81
N ILE A 87 -18.88 13.96 10.32
CA ILE A 87 -18.06 14.25 9.15
C ILE A 87 -18.86 13.94 7.88
N LYS A 88 -19.03 14.94 7.03
CA LYS A 88 -19.65 14.75 5.71
C LYS A 88 -18.75 13.85 4.85
N PRO A 89 -19.29 12.82 4.19
CA PRO A 89 -18.48 11.88 3.39
C PRO A 89 -17.77 12.55 2.20
N VAL A 90 -18.25 13.70 1.75
CA VAL A 90 -17.63 14.52 0.70
C VAL A 90 -17.57 15.96 1.17
N THR A 91 -16.36 16.48 1.32
CA THR A 91 -16.10 17.89 1.63
C THR A 91 -15.39 18.55 0.45
N THR A 92 -15.42 19.90 0.39
CA THR A 92 -14.66 20.65 -0.62
C THR A 92 -13.17 20.31 -0.55
N GLU A 93 -12.67 20.09 0.64
CA GLU A 93 -11.28 19.73 0.89
C GLU A 93 -10.95 18.32 0.34
N SER A 94 -11.80 17.32 0.56
CA SER A 94 -11.61 15.98 0.02
C SER A 94 -11.64 15.96 -1.51
N LEU A 95 -12.50 16.78 -2.12
CA LEU A 95 -12.52 16.95 -3.58
C LEU A 95 -11.26 17.66 -4.11
N TYR A 96 -10.77 18.65 -3.38
CA TYR A 96 -9.51 19.33 -3.72
C TYR A 96 -8.35 18.34 -3.72
N TYR A 97 -8.18 17.54 -2.67
CA TYR A 97 -7.12 16.52 -2.61
C TYR A 97 -7.29 15.45 -3.69
N LEU A 98 -8.50 14.95 -3.91
CA LEU A 98 -8.77 13.99 -4.97
C LEU A 98 -8.35 14.51 -6.34
N LYS A 99 -8.66 15.77 -6.64
CA LYS A 99 -8.27 16.44 -7.90
C LYS A 99 -6.76 16.64 -7.99
N SER A 100 -6.13 17.09 -6.90
CA SER A 100 -4.69 17.37 -6.85
C SER A 100 -3.86 16.08 -7.04
N TYR A 101 -4.30 14.97 -6.45
CA TYR A 101 -3.62 13.69 -6.54
C TYR A 101 -4.18 12.77 -7.63
N ALA A 102 -5.14 13.21 -8.44
CA ALA A 102 -5.81 12.37 -9.44
C ALA A 102 -4.83 11.69 -10.41
N GLY A 103 -3.78 12.39 -10.84
CA GLY A 103 -2.75 11.82 -11.72
C GLY A 103 -1.97 10.68 -11.07
N ILE A 104 -1.57 10.85 -9.81
CA ILE A 104 -0.85 9.83 -9.04
C ILE A 104 -1.75 8.63 -8.77
N ILE A 105 -3.00 8.87 -8.37
CA ILE A 105 -4.00 7.82 -8.12
C ILE A 105 -4.25 7.01 -9.39
N LEU A 106 -4.46 7.68 -10.54
CA LEU A 106 -4.67 7.00 -11.82
C LEU A 106 -3.47 6.14 -12.21
N THR A 107 -2.26 6.69 -12.08
CA THR A 107 -1.03 5.95 -12.36
C THR A 107 -0.86 4.74 -11.43
N ALA A 108 -1.16 4.89 -10.15
CA ALA A 108 -1.12 3.82 -9.17
C ALA A 108 -2.15 2.72 -9.49
N VAL A 109 -3.39 3.09 -9.86
CA VAL A 109 -4.44 2.14 -10.25
C VAL A 109 -4.03 1.36 -11.50
N ILE A 110 -3.51 2.04 -12.52
CA ILE A 110 -3.02 1.37 -13.75
C ILE A 110 -1.85 0.44 -13.42
N GLY A 111 -0.89 0.92 -12.63
CA GLY A 111 0.30 0.18 -12.22
C GLY A 111 -0.01 -1.06 -11.38
N ALA A 112 -1.08 -1.01 -10.57
CA ALA A 112 -1.56 -2.16 -9.79
C ALA A 112 -2.20 -3.26 -10.64
N THR A 113 -2.50 -3.00 -11.92
CA THR A 113 -3.05 -3.99 -12.84
C THR A 113 -1.95 -4.71 -13.63
N PRO A 114 -2.21 -5.89 -14.19
CA PRO A 114 -1.25 -6.57 -15.09
C PRO A 114 -1.18 -5.92 -16.48
N LEU A 115 -1.89 -4.82 -16.73
CA LEU A 115 -1.95 -4.16 -18.06
C LEU A 115 -0.57 -3.66 -18.53
N PRO A 116 0.22 -2.91 -17.73
CA PRO A 116 1.52 -2.42 -18.17
C PRO A 116 2.46 -3.57 -18.57
N VAL A 117 2.54 -4.61 -17.75
CA VAL A 117 3.40 -5.77 -17.99
C VAL A 117 2.97 -6.52 -19.25
N ARG A 118 1.65 -6.71 -19.45
CA ARG A 118 1.13 -7.36 -20.66
C ARG A 118 1.38 -6.55 -21.92
N LEU A 119 1.22 -5.23 -21.84
CA LEU A 119 1.47 -4.32 -22.96
C LEU A 119 2.96 -4.33 -23.32
N TYR A 120 3.83 -4.18 -22.35
CA TYR A 120 5.28 -4.24 -22.52
C TYR A 120 5.71 -5.57 -23.18
N GLY A 121 5.25 -6.69 -22.66
CA GLY A 121 5.55 -8.01 -23.23
C GLY A 121 5.01 -8.23 -24.66
N ARG A 122 3.90 -7.57 -25.04
CA ARG A 122 3.41 -7.57 -26.44
C ARG A 122 4.30 -6.73 -27.34
N LEU A 123 4.75 -5.57 -26.86
CA LEU A 123 5.62 -4.68 -27.62
C LEU A 123 7.01 -5.28 -27.85
N GLN A 124 7.58 -5.95 -26.86
CA GLN A 124 8.86 -6.66 -26.98
C GLN A 124 8.88 -7.76 -28.05
N LYS A 125 7.71 -8.35 -28.35
CA LYS A 125 7.60 -9.39 -29.41
C LYS A 125 7.66 -8.84 -30.82
N LYS A 126 7.55 -7.53 -31.01
CA LYS A 126 7.64 -6.91 -32.34
C LYS A 126 9.11 -6.80 -32.76
N LYS A 127 9.43 -7.39 -33.93
CA LYS A 127 10.77 -7.32 -34.53
C LYS A 127 11.19 -5.84 -34.71
N GLY A 128 12.36 -5.46 -34.19
CA GLY A 128 12.90 -4.09 -34.25
C GLY A 128 12.55 -3.20 -33.07
N LEU A 129 11.52 -3.50 -32.27
CA LEU A 129 11.12 -2.65 -31.13
C LEU A 129 11.80 -3.07 -29.82
N LYS A 130 12.28 -4.29 -29.74
CA LYS A 130 12.87 -4.85 -28.52
C LYS A 130 14.07 -4.01 -28.05
N GLN A 131 15.03 -3.75 -28.92
CA GLN A 131 16.24 -3.01 -28.56
C GLN A 131 15.93 -1.57 -28.12
N THR A 132 14.98 -0.90 -28.78
CA THR A 132 14.52 0.43 -28.40
C THR A 132 13.83 0.42 -27.04
N LEU A 133 13.02 -0.60 -26.74
CA LEU A 133 12.35 -0.76 -25.45
C LEU A 133 13.35 -1.05 -24.32
N ASP A 134 14.35 -1.89 -24.57
CA ASP A 134 15.39 -2.22 -23.58
C ASP A 134 16.20 -0.97 -23.21
N ILE A 135 16.53 -0.13 -24.20
CA ILE A 135 17.20 1.16 -23.95
C ILE A 135 16.28 2.14 -23.21
N ALA A 136 15.01 2.23 -23.63
CA ALA A 136 14.03 3.11 -22.99
C ALA A 136 13.77 2.71 -21.52
N GLU A 137 13.76 1.41 -21.21
CA GLU A 137 13.64 0.90 -19.84
C GLU A 137 14.82 1.36 -18.98
N ILE A 138 16.05 1.21 -19.47
CA ILE A 138 17.25 1.66 -18.74
C ILE A 138 17.20 3.18 -18.49
N LEU A 139 16.86 3.96 -19.51
CA LEU A 139 16.75 5.42 -19.38
C LEU A 139 15.66 5.82 -18.38
N LEU A 140 14.51 5.14 -18.41
CA LEU A 140 13.42 5.36 -17.46
C LEU A 140 13.85 5.04 -16.01
N LEU A 141 14.54 3.92 -15.80
CA LEU A 141 15.04 3.54 -14.47
C LEU A 141 16.05 4.56 -13.93
N VAL A 142 16.99 5.02 -14.78
CA VAL A 142 17.95 6.06 -14.40
C VAL A 142 17.25 7.37 -14.08
N MET A 143 16.27 7.78 -14.90
CA MET A 143 15.48 8.99 -14.66
C MET A 143 14.70 8.90 -13.35
N LEU A 144 14.06 7.76 -13.07
CA LEU A 144 13.35 7.54 -11.81
C LEU A 144 14.30 7.57 -10.61
N LEU A 145 15.48 6.97 -10.73
CA LEU A 145 16.50 7.01 -9.67
C LEU A 145 16.93 8.46 -9.39
N LEU A 146 17.23 9.24 -10.43
CA LEU A 146 17.62 10.65 -10.27
C LEU A 146 16.50 11.48 -9.64
N LEU A 147 15.25 11.22 -10.04
CA LEU A 147 14.07 11.88 -9.47
C LEU A 147 13.91 11.53 -7.98
N CYS A 148 14.05 10.27 -7.61
CA CYS A 148 14.02 9.85 -6.20
C CYS A 148 15.14 10.51 -5.39
N VAL A 149 16.35 10.56 -5.92
CA VAL A 149 17.48 11.24 -5.27
C VAL A 149 17.20 12.73 -5.12
N ALA A 150 16.66 13.38 -6.15
CA ALA A 150 16.30 14.80 -6.08
C ALA A 150 15.29 15.09 -4.96
N PHE A 151 14.24 14.26 -4.83
CA PHE A 151 13.26 14.39 -3.74
C PHE A 151 13.86 14.13 -2.36
N LEU A 152 14.81 13.19 -2.23
CA LEU A 152 15.51 12.93 -0.98
C LEU A 152 16.44 14.09 -0.57
N VAL A 153 17.10 14.72 -1.54
CA VAL A 153 18.02 15.84 -1.29
C VAL A 153 17.27 17.14 -0.99
N ASP A 154 16.10 17.35 -1.62
CA ASP A 154 15.30 18.55 -1.42
C ASP A 154 14.78 18.69 0.05
N GLY A 155 14.80 17.61 0.83
CA GLY A 155 14.46 17.63 2.26
C GLY A 155 13.01 18.03 2.56
N SER A 156 12.21 18.33 1.53
CA SER A 156 10.79 18.68 1.65
C SER A 156 9.95 17.50 2.11
N PHE A 157 10.43 16.27 1.85
CA PHE A 157 9.88 15.04 2.39
C PHE A 157 10.84 14.47 3.44
N ASN A 158 10.37 14.38 4.68
CA ASN A 158 11.11 13.65 5.70
C ASN A 158 11.04 12.15 5.36
N PRO A 159 12.15 11.52 4.87
CA PRO A 159 12.14 10.11 4.51
C PRO A 159 11.97 9.19 5.73
N PHE A 160 12.13 9.75 6.94
CA PHE A 160 11.97 9.04 8.20
C PHE A 160 10.56 9.25 8.75
N LEU A 161 9.55 8.68 8.08
CA LEU A 161 8.18 8.59 8.59
C LEU A 161 8.09 7.94 9.99
N TYR A 162 9.16 7.26 10.41
CA TYR A 162 9.23 6.49 11.64
C TYR A 162 9.73 7.27 12.86
N PHE A 163 10.27 8.47 12.69
CA PHE A 163 10.73 9.30 13.78
C PHE A 163 9.71 10.41 14.09
N ARG A 164 8.53 10.03 14.54
CA ARG A 164 7.68 10.89 15.34
C ARG A 164 8.06 10.66 16.80
N PHE A 165 9.09 11.37 17.28
CA PHE A 165 9.36 11.56 18.68
C PHE A 165 8.61 12.78 19.18
#